data_98cb799e4cb61574f375cb030e9ab569
#
_entry.id   98cb799e4cb61574f375cb030e9ab569
#
_cell.length_a   1.000
_cell.length_b   1.000
_cell.length_c   1.000
_cell.angle_alpha   90.00
_cell.angle_beta   90.00
_cell.angle_gamma   90.00
#
_symmetry.space_group_name_H-M   'P 1'
#
loop_
_entity.id
_entity.type
_entity.pdbx_description
1 polymer ?
#
loop_
_entity_poly.entity_id
_entity_poly.type
_entity_poly.pdbx_seq_one_letter_code
_entity_poly.pdbx_strand_id
1 'polypeptide(L)'
;MSLKTWIKALAVTLVVAGSVGQAQAQQFFRIGTGGTAGTYYPVGGMIANAVSQPGKLIATAVASNGSVANINGILGGSLEAGFTQSDVAYWASTGTGTFEGKPKAEDLRLIATLYPESIHLVARKGAGIKSVADLRGKRVSMDEPGSGTLVDVRLILGAFGMTDKDIKAEYLKPNQAGDKMRDGGLDAFFFVGGAPAGAIAELASSGEGIELVPIVGPEIDKLRSQQEFFTPDTIAAGTYQGVGEVNTISVNAQLVTSAKQPEEVVYEVTKALYNDETRKMLDNGHAKGKFITRENAVKGASIPFHPGAEKFYKEAGLLK
;
A
#
# COMPACT_ATOMS: atom_id res chain seq x y z
N MET A 1 31.12 -84.69 -10.76
CA MET A 1 29.88 -84.10 -11.25
C MET A 1 30.03 -82.60 -11.12
N SER A 2 29.81 -81.92 -12.18
CA SER A 2 30.48 -80.71 -12.64
C SER A 2 29.96 -79.41 -12.05
N LEU A 3 30.90 -78.62 -11.74
CA LEU A 3 30.98 -77.21 -11.32
C LEU A 3 30.54 -76.26 -12.44
N LYS A 4 29.36 -76.42 -13.06
CA LYS A 4 28.95 -75.59 -14.22
C LYS A 4 27.55 -75.02 -14.17
N THR A 5 26.92 -74.91 -13.01
CA THR A 5 25.51 -74.38 -12.92
C THR A 5 25.33 -73.15 -12.06
N TRP A 6 26.40 -72.45 -11.73
CA TRP A 6 26.31 -71.22 -10.81
C TRP A 6 26.68 -69.91 -11.47
N ILE A 7 26.61 -69.75 -12.80
CA ILE A 7 26.96 -68.53 -13.48
C ILE A 7 25.83 -68.13 -14.44
N LYS A 8 24.64 -67.93 -14.01
CA LYS A 8 23.58 -67.19 -14.77
C LYS A 8 22.55 -66.56 -13.88
N ALA A 9 22.89 -66.04 -12.72
CA ALA A 9 22.00 -65.23 -11.87
C ALA A 9 22.71 -63.90 -11.52
N LEU A 10 23.15 -63.17 -12.55
CA LEU A 10 23.71 -61.84 -12.34
C LEU A 10 23.20 -60.94 -13.43
N ALA A 11 22.79 -59.76 -12.98
CA ALA A 11 22.53 -58.55 -13.75
C ALA A 11 21.17 -58.43 -14.45
N VAL A 12 20.10 -58.32 -13.66
CA VAL A 12 19.05 -57.32 -13.95
C VAL A 12 18.94 -56.41 -12.76
N THR A 13 19.95 -55.61 -12.58
CA THR A 13 19.83 -54.39 -11.74
C THR A 13 19.02 -53.40 -12.56
N LEU A 14 17.70 -53.37 -12.35
CA LEU A 14 16.82 -52.29 -12.82
C LEU A 14 17.35 -50.99 -12.20
N VAL A 15 18.01 -50.19 -13.01
CA VAL A 15 18.22 -48.75 -12.74
C VAL A 15 16.84 -48.10 -12.87
N VAL A 16 16.06 -48.15 -11.81
CA VAL A 16 14.99 -47.23 -11.62
C VAL A 16 15.64 -45.87 -11.29
N ALA A 17 16.06 -45.15 -12.33
CA ALA A 17 16.34 -43.75 -12.24
C ALA A 17 14.99 -43.09 -11.89
N GLY A 18 14.70 -43.07 -10.61
CA GLY A 18 13.60 -42.29 -10.07
C GLY A 18 13.85 -40.87 -10.48
N SER A 19 13.08 -40.37 -11.45
CA SER A 19 12.82 -38.92 -11.62
C SER A 19 12.17 -38.45 -10.32
N VAL A 20 13.00 -38.11 -9.36
CA VAL A 20 12.55 -37.28 -8.23
C VAL A 20 12.19 -35.95 -8.87
N GLY A 21 10.98 -35.88 -9.40
CA GLY A 21 10.37 -34.59 -9.69
C GLY A 21 10.52 -33.77 -8.41
N GLN A 22 11.37 -32.74 -8.46
CA GLN A 22 11.42 -31.77 -7.37
C GLN A 22 10.01 -31.23 -7.29
N ALA A 23 9.24 -31.69 -6.31
CA ALA A 23 8.02 -31.02 -5.89
C ALA A 23 8.47 -29.63 -5.48
N GLN A 24 8.28 -28.66 -6.37
CA GLN A 24 8.59 -27.28 -6.10
C GLN A 24 7.69 -26.89 -4.94
N ALA A 25 8.26 -26.66 -3.78
CA ALA A 25 7.49 -26.32 -2.58
C ALA A 25 6.67 -25.06 -2.89
N GLN A 26 5.37 -25.15 -2.63
CA GLN A 26 4.46 -24.04 -2.82
C GLN A 26 4.94 -22.84 -2.03
N GLN A 27 5.12 -21.70 -2.71
CA GLN A 27 5.64 -20.49 -2.12
C GLN A 27 4.48 -19.59 -1.63
N PHE A 28 4.60 -19.07 -0.41
CA PHE A 28 3.67 -18.07 0.12
C PHE A 28 4.18 -16.68 -0.20
N PHE A 29 3.26 -15.77 -0.55
CA PHE A 29 3.56 -14.38 -0.87
C PHE A 29 2.58 -13.47 -0.12
N ARG A 30 2.96 -13.08 1.10
CA ARG A 30 2.13 -12.24 1.97
C ARG A 30 2.32 -10.78 1.60
N ILE A 31 1.21 -10.11 1.27
CA ILE A 31 1.18 -8.70 0.87
C ILE A 31 0.60 -7.90 2.03
N GLY A 32 1.43 -7.16 2.74
CA GLY A 32 0.99 -6.23 3.78
C GLY A 32 0.14 -5.11 3.20
N THR A 33 -0.97 -4.81 3.83
CA THR A 33 -1.94 -3.82 3.34
C THR A 33 -2.17 -2.70 4.36
N GLY A 34 -3.37 -2.50 4.85
CA GLY A 34 -3.77 -1.55 5.87
C GLY A 34 -4.99 -2.08 6.62
N GLY A 35 -5.70 -1.21 7.29
CA GLY A 35 -7.00 -1.53 7.87
C GLY A 35 -8.00 -1.98 6.81
N THR A 36 -8.88 -2.95 7.16
CA THR A 36 -9.80 -3.59 6.20
C THR A 36 -10.82 -2.64 5.57
N ALA A 37 -11.10 -1.52 6.21
CA ALA A 37 -12.00 -0.47 5.72
C ALA A 37 -11.29 0.66 4.94
N GLY A 38 -9.96 0.55 4.75
CA GLY A 38 -9.16 1.43 3.88
C GLY A 38 -9.07 0.89 2.46
N THR A 39 -8.24 1.52 1.63
CA THR A 39 -8.08 1.18 0.20
C THR A 39 -7.06 0.07 -0.04
N TYR A 40 -5.99 -0.01 0.74
CA TYR A 40 -4.94 -1.03 0.55
C TYR A 40 -5.47 -2.45 0.65
N TYR A 41 -6.37 -2.74 1.60
CA TYR A 41 -6.83 -4.11 1.82
C TYR A 41 -7.65 -4.67 0.65
N PRO A 42 -8.73 -4.02 0.15
CA PRO A 42 -9.48 -4.53 -1.00
C PRO A 42 -8.63 -4.58 -2.28
N VAL A 43 -7.78 -3.58 -2.55
CA VAL A 43 -6.88 -3.60 -3.70
C VAL A 43 -5.82 -4.69 -3.56
N GLY A 44 -5.25 -4.86 -2.37
CA GLY A 44 -4.30 -5.93 -2.07
C GLY A 44 -4.90 -7.32 -2.23
N GLY A 45 -6.17 -7.49 -1.88
CA GLY A 45 -6.93 -8.73 -2.11
C GLY A 45 -7.06 -9.06 -3.61
N MET A 46 -7.36 -8.05 -4.44
CA MET A 46 -7.40 -8.22 -5.90
C MET A 46 -6.03 -8.58 -6.46
N ILE A 47 -4.96 -7.87 -6.03
CA ILE A 47 -3.59 -8.17 -6.46
C ILE A 47 -3.19 -9.59 -6.01
N ALA A 48 -3.44 -9.96 -4.76
CA ALA A 48 -3.13 -11.29 -4.26
C ALA A 48 -3.83 -12.39 -5.08
N ASN A 49 -5.11 -12.18 -5.42
CA ASN A 49 -5.83 -13.11 -6.29
C ASN A 49 -5.19 -13.19 -7.69
N ALA A 50 -4.86 -12.04 -8.29
CA ALA A 50 -4.27 -11.96 -9.62
C ALA A 50 -2.91 -12.65 -9.76
N VAL A 51 -2.05 -12.52 -8.75
CA VAL A 51 -0.68 -13.04 -8.79
C VAL A 51 -0.57 -14.47 -8.28
N SER A 52 -1.62 -15.02 -7.67
CA SER A 52 -1.63 -16.41 -7.21
C SER A 52 -1.61 -17.39 -8.38
N GLN A 53 -0.74 -18.38 -8.29
CA GLN A 53 -0.57 -19.45 -9.27
C GLN A 53 -0.71 -20.81 -8.57
N PRO A 54 -1.79 -21.57 -8.83
CA PRO A 54 -2.03 -22.84 -8.16
C PRO A 54 -0.81 -23.76 -8.25
N GLY A 55 -0.41 -24.33 -7.11
CA GLY A 55 0.75 -25.23 -7.02
C GLY A 55 2.13 -24.57 -7.05
N LYS A 56 2.21 -23.25 -7.32
CA LYS A 56 3.48 -22.50 -7.34
C LYS A 56 3.53 -21.40 -6.30
N LEU A 57 2.58 -20.46 -6.36
CA LEU A 57 2.53 -19.26 -5.51
C LEU A 57 1.15 -19.07 -4.94
N ILE A 58 1.04 -18.96 -3.61
CA ILE A 58 -0.18 -18.51 -2.92
C ILE A 58 0.07 -17.11 -2.39
N ALA A 59 -0.55 -16.11 -2.99
CA ALA A 59 -0.51 -14.76 -2.48
C ALA A 59 -1.72 -14.48 -1.58
N THR A 60 -1.51 -13.71 -0.51
CA THR A 60 -2.55 -13.33 0.44
C THR A 60 -2.39 -11.86 0.86
N ALA A 61 -3.51 -11.14 0.93
CA ALA A 61 -3.54 -9.80 1.51
C ALA A 61 -3.58 -9.92 3.04
N VAL A 62 -2.65 -9.28 3.71
CA VAL A 62 -2.52 -9.28 5.18
C VAL A 62 -2.88 -7.89 5.69
N ALA A 63 -3.88 -7.80 6.56
CA ALA A 63 -4.23 -6.55 7.22
C ALA A 63 -3.10 -6.11 8.15
N SER A 64 -2.81 -4.81 8.14
CA SER A 64 -1.74 -4.21 8.94
C SER A 64 -2.12 -2.79 9.37
N ASN A 65 -1.16 -2.08 9.95
CA ASN A 65 -1.30 -0.65 10.26
C ASN A 65 -0.89 0.27 9.09
N GLY A 66 -0.51 -0.27 7.93
CA GLY A 66 -0.18 0.50 6.73
C GLY A 66 1.31 0.67 6.47
N SER A 67 1.71 1.78 5.84
CA SER A 67 3.00 1.99 5.17
C SER A 67 4.23 1.63 6.00
N VAL A 68 4.38 2.22 7.18
CA VAL A 68 5.56 2.00 8.05
C VAL A 68 5.56 0.57 8.60
N ALA A 69 4.39 0.04 8.98
CA ALA A 69 4.25 -1.32 9.48
C ALA A 69 4.62 -2.36 8.41
N ASN A 70 4.21 -2.13 7.16
CA ASN A 70 4.51 -3.02 6.04
C ASN A 70 6.00 -3.04 5.71
N ILE A 71 6.66 -1.89 5.68
CA ILE A 71 8.12 -1.82 5.49
C ILE A 71 8.84 -2.60 6.59
N ASN A 72 8.45 -2.40 7.85
CA ASN A 72 9.03 -3.15 8.96
C ASN A 72 8.79 -4.66 8.84
N GLY A 73 7.59 -5.07 8.38
CA GLY A 73 7.24 -6.46 8.12
C GLY A 73 8.11 -7.09 7.01
N ILE A 74 8.39 -6.35 5.93
CA ILE A 74 9.26 -6.78 4.84
C ILE A 74 10.69 -6.93 5.33
N LEU A 75 11.22 -5.94 6.03
CA LEU A 75 12.59 -5.97 6.56
C LEU A 75 12.78 -7.08 7.60
N GLY A 76 11.74 -7.36 8.39
CA GLY A 76 11.71 -8.44 9.38
C GLY A 76 11.40 -9.83 8.80
N GLY A 77 11.10 -9.95 7.49
CA GLY A 77 10.81 -11.22 6.82
C GLY A 77 9.43 -11.82 7.15
N SER A 78 8.52 -11.04 7.75
CA SER A 78 7.15 -11.48 8.01
C SER A 78 6.21 -11.24 6.82
N LEU A 79 6.62 -10.40 5.86
CA LEU A 79 5.93 -10.10 4.62
C LEU A 79 6.89 -10.24 3.44
N GLU A 80 6.42 -10.75 2.31
CA GLU A 80 7.16 -10.79 1.05
C GLU A 80 7.04 -9.48 0.27
N ALA A 81 5.88 -8.82 0.37
CA ALA A 81 5.63 -7.51 -0.23
C ALA A 81 4.68 -6.69 0.66
N GLY A 82 4.49 -5.42 0.33
CA GLY A 82 3.54 -4.57 1.04
C GLY A 82 3.24 -3.27 0.31
N PHE A 83 2.09 -2.73 0.62
CA PHE A 83 1.72 -1.38 0.19
C PHE A 83 2.42 -0.35 1.07
N THR A 84 2.86 0.73 0.47
CA THR A 84 3.41 1.87 1.18
C THR A 84 3.20 3.15 0.37
N GLN A 85 3.24 4.28 1.03
CA GLN A 85 3.31 5.58 0.38
C GLN A 85 4.73 5.82 -0.17
N SER A 86 4.83 6.56 -1.27
CA SER A 86 6.09 6.83 -1.98
C SER A 86 7.11 7.61 -1.14
N ASP A 87 6.65 8.54 -0.32
CA ASP A 87 7.44 9.31 0.63
C ASP A 87 7.97 8.43 1.77
N VAL A 88 7.11 7.58 2.35
CA VAL A 88 7.49 6.63 3.41
C VAL A 88 8.54 5.63 2.89
N ALA A 89 8.38 5.11 1.66
CA ALA A 89 9.37 4.24 1.03
C ALA A 89 10.72 4.95 0.86
N TYR A 90 10.71 6.17 0.38
CA TYR A 90 11.90 6.99 0.22
C TYR A 90 12.62 7.24 1.54
N TRP A 91 11.89 7.70 2.58
CA TRP A 91 12.49 7.96 3.88
C TRP A 91 13.03 6.70 4.55
N ALA A 92 12.36 5.57 4.38
CA ALA A 92 12.88 4.29 4.86
C ALA A 92 14.21 3.93 4.18
N SER A 93 14.30 4.09 2.86
CA SER A 93 15.50 3.74 2.09
C SER A 93 16.68 4.69 2.35
N THR A 94 16.41 5.96 2.60
CA THR A 94 17.43 7.00 2.84
C THR A 94 17.77 7.19 4.31
N GLY A 95 16.94 6.70 5.24
CA GLY A 95 17.09 6.92 6.69
C GLY A 95 16.78 8.36 7.10
N THR A 96 15.86 9.02 6.38
CA THR A 96 15.43 10.40 6.64
C THR A 96 13.96 10.45 7.09
N GLY A 97 13.42 11.64 7.35
CA GLY A 97 12.03 11.84 7.76
C GLY A 97 11.68 11.00 8.99
N THR A 98 10.60 10.23 8.92
CA THR A 98 10.13 9.36 10.03
C THR A 98 11.08 8.20 10.34
N PHE A 99 12.10 7.97 9.52
CA PHE A 99 13.14 6.96 9.73
C PHE A 99 14.48 7.55 10.17
N GLU A 100 14.54 8.84 10.47
CA GLU A 100 15.75 9.46 11.01
C GLU A 100 16.19 8.76 12.31
N GLY A 101 17.49 8.45 12.41
CA GLY A 101 18.05 7.69 13.53
C GLY A 101 17.78 6.19 13.53
N LYS A 102 17.07 5.67 12.52
CA LYS A 102 16.86 4.23 12.31
C LYS A 102 17.78 3.68 11.22
N PRO A 103 18.06 2.36 11.22
CA PRO A 103 18.78 1.74 10.11
C PRO A 103 18.04 1.98 8.78
N LYS A 104 18.80 2.28 7.74
CA LYS A 104 18.25 2.42 6.38
C LYS A 104 17.70 1.09 5.86
N ALA A 105 16.60 1.15 5.17
CA ALA A 105 16.00 0.02 4.48
C ALA A 105 16.70 -0.23 3.12
N GLU A 106 17.99 -0.54 3.14
CA GLU A 106 18.81 -0.69 1.92
C GLU A 106 18.32 -1.79 0.97
N ASP A 107 17.64 -2.80 1.54
CA ASP A 107 17.06 -3.91 0.79
C ASP A 107 15.65 -3.63 0.24
N LEU A 108 15.06 -2.46 0.52
CA LEU A 108 13.72 -2.15 0.02
C LEU A 108 13.74 -1.90 -1.49
N ARG A 109 12.81 -2.51 -2.22
CA ARG A 109 12.71 -2.43 -3.69
C ARG A 109 11.28 -2.19 -4.13
N LEU A 110 11.13 -1.43 -5.21
CA LEU A 110 9.84 -1.15 -5.84
C LEU A 110 9.44 -2.31 -6.77
N ILE A 111 8.20 -2.77 -6.65
CA ILE A 111 7.56 -3.59 -7.68
C ILE A 111 6.82 -2.67 -8.64
N ALA A 112 5.98 -1.77 -8.12
CA ALA A 112 5.17 -0.88 -8.95
C ALA A 112 4.71 0.37 -8.19
N THR A 113 4.58 1.50 -8.86
CA THR A 113 3.70 2.59 -8.45
C THR A 113 2.27 2.24 -8.88
N LEU A 114 1.28 2.44 -7.99
CA LEU A 114 -0.07 1.92 -8.20
C LEU A 114 -1.07 3.02 -8.55
N TYR A 115 -1.33 3.94 -7.65
CA TYR A 115 -2.34 5.00 -7.79
C TYR A 115 -2.09 6.16 -6.84
N PRO A 116 -2.65 7.35 -7.14
CA PRO A 116 -2.59 8.48 -6.21
C PRO A 116 -3.49 8.25 -5.00
N GLU A 117 -2.98 8.58 -3.83
CA GLU A 117 -3.64 8.51 -2.52
C GLU A 117 -3.97 9.92 -2.05
N SER A 118 -5.23 10.29 -2.15
CA SER A 118 -5.71 11.60 -1.71
C SER A 118 -5.64 11.70 -0.18
N ILE A 119 -5.21 12.84 0.34
CA ILE A 119 -5.26 13.12 1.76
C ILE A 119 -6.65 13.67 2.09
N HIS A 120 -7.40 12.94 2.91
CA HIS A 120 -8.72 13.32 3.38
C HIS A 120 -8.61 13.93 4.76
N LEU A 121 -9.17 15.11 4.95
CA LEU A 121 -9.52 15.65 6.26
C LEU A 121 -11.04 15.58 6.38
N VAL A 122 -11.50 14.57 7.08
CA VAL A 122 -12.92 14.28 7.30
C VAL A 122 -13.37 14.98 8.57
N ALA A 123 -14.33 15.88 8.48
CA ALA A 123 -14.89 16.59 9.62
C ALA A 123 -16.35 16.18 9.86
N ARG A 124 -16.74 16.11 11.13
CA ARG A 124 -18.12 15.95 11.53
C ARG A 124 -18.89 17.22 11.10
N LYS A 125 -20.01 17.03 10.44
CA LYS A 125 -20.84 18.14 9.98
C LYS A 125 -21.19 19.07 11.14
N GLY A 126 -21.00 20.36 10.93
CA GLY A 126 -21.24 21.39 11.97
C GLY A 126 -20.13 21.49 13.03
N ALA A 127 -18.99 20.81 12.90
CA ALA A 127 -17.86 20.95 13.83
C ALA A 127 -17.11 22.30 13.72
N GLY A 128 -17.45 23.10 12.70
CA GLY A 128 -16.83 24.40 12.46
C GLY A 128 -15.40 24.34 11.98
N ILE A 129 -15.04 23.25 11.27
CA ILE A 129 -13.70 23.02 10.70
C ILE A 129 -13.80 23.32 9.21
N LYS A 130 -13.11 24.35 8.73
CA LYS A 130 -13.09 24.79 7.33
C LYS A 130 -11.69 24.73 6.71
N SER A 131 -10.66 24.63 7.56
CA SER A 131 -9.26 24.54 7.19
C SER A 131 -8.48 23.70 8.21
N VAL A 132 -7.26 23.35 7.90
CA VAL A 132 -6.36 22.66 8.85
C VAL A 132 -6.12 23.51 10.10
N ALA A 133 -6.07 24.84 9.98
CA ALA A 133 -5.87 25.75 11.11
C ALA A 133 -6.97 25.64 12.18
N ASP A 134 -8.21 25.30 11.79
CA ASP A 134 -9.35 25.17 12.69
C ASP A 134 -9.30 23.91 13.57
N LEU A 135 -8.31 23.05 13.37
CA LEU A 135 -8.11 21.84 14.17
C LEU A 135 -7.59 22.12 15.58
N ARG A 136 -7.08 23.33 15.86
CA ARG A 136 -6.58 23.69 17.21
C ARG A 136 -7.64 23.42 18.29
N GLY A 137 -7.24 22.60 19.30
CA GLY A 137 -8.10 22.21 20.41
C GLY A 137 -9.23 21.23 20.06
N LYS A 138 -9.40 20.84 18.80
CA LYS A 138 -10.38 19.83 18.35
C LYS A 138 -9.91 18.40 18.67
N ARG A 139 -10.87 17.48 18.77
CA ARG A 139 -10.63 16.03 18.90
C ARG A 139 -10.39 15.47 17.50
N VAL A 140 -9.15 15.10 17.21
CA VAL A 140 -8.73 14.72 15.86
C VAL A 140 -8.00 13.37 15.89
N SER A 141 -8.46 12.42 15.11
CA SER A 141 -7.68 11.20 14.87
C SER A 141 -6.71 11.40 13.72
N MET A 142 -5.45 11.04 13.98
CA MET A 142 -4.33 11.13 13.05
C MET A 142 -3.98 9.78 12.43
N ASP A 143 -4.87 8.77 12.56
CA ASP A 143 -4.61 7.36 12.27
C ASP A 143 -3.65 6.71 13.28
N GLU A 144 -3.41 5.42 13.13
CA GLU A 144 -2.68 4.62 14.12
C GLU A 144 -1.15 4.66 13.93
N PRO A 145 -0.39 4.36 15.00
CA PRO A 145 1.06 4.18 14.87
C PRO A 145 1.41 3.08 13.87
N GLY A 146 2.31 3.38 12.95
CA GLY A 146 2.69 2.48 11.85
C GLY A 146 1.98 2.80 10.53
N SER A 147 0.99 3.70 10.53
CA SER A 147 0.36 4.20 9.30
C SER A 147 1.24 5.25 8.59
N GLY A 148 1.06 5.38 7.28
CA GLY A 148 1.61 6.51 6.52
C GLY A 148 0.81 7.78 6.77
N THR A 149 -0.51 7.67 6.99
CA THR A 149 -1.38 8.81 7.35
C THR A 149 -0.81 9.60 8.52
N LEU A 150 -0.41 8.93 9.61
CA LEU A 150 0.16 9.60 10.78
C LEU A 150 1.42 10.41 10.44
N VAL A 151 2.22 9.92 9.50
CA VAL A 151 3.43 10.61 9.04
C VAL A 151 3.06 11.90 8.31
N ASP A 152 2.16 11.81 7.33
CA ASP A 152 1.76 12.94 6.50
C ASP A 152 1.02 14.00 7.31
N VAL A 153 0.13 13.58 8.22
CA VAL A 153 -0.61 14.50 9.08
C VAL A 153 0.32 15.34 9.95
N ARG A 154 1.40 14.78 10.47
CA ARG A 154 2.39 15.54 11.23
C ARG A 154 3.09 16.60 10.38
N LEU A 155 3.38 16.30 9.12
CA LEU A 155 3.95 17.28 8.18
C LEU A 155 2.94 18.40 7.86
N ILE A 156 1.68 18.02 7.63
CA ILE A 156 0.59 18.98 7.38
C ILE A 156 0.37 19.89 8.60
N LEU A 157 0.23 19.32 9.80
CA LEU A 157 0.12 20.11 11.03
C LEU A 157 1.32 21.04 11.22
N GLY A 158 2.54 20.52 10.98
CA GLY A 158 3.79 21.29 11.04
C GLY A 158 3.81 22.48 10.09
N ALA A 159 3.26 22.34 8.87
CA ALA A 159 3.13 23.44 7.91
C ALA A 159 2.28 24.60 8.46
N PHE A 160 1.27 24.28 9.28
CA PHE A 160 0.41 25.25 9.98
C PHE A 160 0.94 25.66 11.37
N GLY A 161 2.22 25.33 11.68
CA GLY A 161 2.81 25.61 13.00
C GLY A 161 2.11 24.90 14.14
N MET A 162 1.61 23.69 13.89
CA MET A 162 0.93 22.83 14.87
C MET A 162 1.66 21.52 15.06
N THR A 163 1.41 20.91 16.21
CA THR A 163 1.87 19.57 16.57
C THR A 163 0.72 18.75 17.14
N ASP A 164 0.95 17.49 17.46
CA ASP A 164 0.00 16.62 18.17
C ASP A 164 -0.54 17.25 19.47
N LYS A 165 0.22 18.18 20.09
CA LYS A 165 -0.15 18.86 21.36
C LYS A 165 -1.13 20.01 21.17
N ASP A 166 -1.26 20.52 19.96
CA ASP A 166 -2.18 21.64 19.65
C ASP A 166 -3.60 21.16 19.38
N ILE A 167 -3.81 19.86 19.29
CA ILE A 167 -5.09 19.18 19.10
C ILE A 167 -5.31 18.19 20.27
N LYS A 168 -6.51 17.67 20.41
CA LYS A 168 -6.78 16.50 21.25
C LYS A 168 -6.57 15.27 20.37
N ALA A 169 -5.29 14.90 20.23
CA ALA A 169 -4.86 13.85 19.31
C ALA A 169 -5.37 12.47 19.71
N GLU A 170 -5.90 11.74 18.74
CA GLU A 170 -6.27 10.34 18.84
C GLU A 170 -5.60 9.54 17.73
N TYR A 171 -5.42 8.24 17.96
CA TYR A 171 -4.68 7.37 17.06
C TYR A 171 -5.53 6.13 16.76
N LEU A 172 -6.58 6.33 15.95
CA LEU A 172 -7.60 5.35 15.65
C LEU A 172 -7.54 4.95 14.17
N LYS A 173 -7.79 3.68 13.87
CA LYS A 173 -8.05 3.23 12.50
C LYS A 173 -9.24 3.97 11.90
N PRO A 174 -9.31 4.14 10.57
CA PRO A 174 -10.37 4.92 9.91
C PRO A 174 -11.80 4.49 10.29
N ASN A 175 -12.07 3.18 10.41
CA ASN A 175 -13.38 2.69 10.85
C ASN A 175 -13.68 3.07 12.31
N GLN A 176 -12.72 2.93 13.22
CA GLN A 176 -12.88 3.32 14.63
C GLN A 176 -13.06 4.84 14.77
N ALA A 177 -12.34 5.63 13.96
CA ALA A 177 -12.51 7.07 13.91
C ALA A 177 -13.92 7.45 13.41
N GLY A 178 -14.42 6.76 12.37
CA GLY A 178 -15.77 6.93 11.86
C GLY A 178 -16.84 6.60 12.90
N ASP A 179 -16.72 5.48 13.61
CA ASP A 179 -17.63 5.10 14.69
C ASP A 179 -17.64 6.15 15.81
N LYS A 180 -16.45 6.56 16.26
CA LYS A 180 -16.32 7.57 17.32
C LYS A 180 -16.85 8.94 16.89
N MET A 181 -16.72 9.29 15.60
CA MET A 181 -17.32 10.54 15.06
C MET A 181 -18.84 10.46 15.04
N ARG A 182 -19.41 9.32 14.64
CA ARG A 182 -20.86 9.05 14.66
C ARG A 182 -21.44 9.20 16.07
N ASP A 183 -20.70 8.75 17.09
CA ASP A 183 -21.07 8.85 18.50
C ASP A 183 -20.81 10.26 19.09
N GLY A 184 -20.38 11.23 18.27
CA GLY A 184 -20.08 12.60 18.71
C GLY A 184 -18.79 12.73 19.53
N GLY A 185 -18.00 11.66 19.63
CA GLY A 185 -16.75 11.62 20.39
C GLY A 185 -15.52 12.16 19.64
N LEU A 186 -15.63 12.40 18.31
CA LEU A 186 -14.55 12.91 17.47
C LEU A 186 -15.06 14.06 16.60
N ASP A 187 -14.23 15.07 16.36
CA ASP A 187 -14.58 16.24 15.54
C ASP A 187 -14.06 16.10 14.12
N ALA A 188 -12.89 15.50 13.93
CA ALA A 188 -12.28 15.22 12.63
C ALA A 188 -11.35 14.01 12.67
N PHE A 189 -11.06 13.44 11.50
CA PHE A 189 -9.98 12.51 11.33
C PHE A 189 -9.31 12.64 9.95
N PHE A 190 -8.05 12.26 9.89
CA PHE A 190 -7.33 12.17 8.64
C PHE A 190 -7.30 10.74 8.10
N PHE A 191 -7.25 10.63 6.80
CA PHE A 191 -7.02 9.39 6.08
C PHE A 191 -6.26 9.67 4.79
N VAL A 192 -5.16 8.98 4.55
CA VAL A 192 -4.43 9.00 3.28
C VAL A 192 -4.67 7.69 2.56
N GLY A 193 -5.23 7.78 1.38
CA GLY A 193 -5.55 6.59 0.60
C GLY A 193 -6.36 6.87 -0.65
N GLY A 194 -6.55 5.83 -1.44
CA GLY A 194 -7.34 5.91 -2.66
C GLY A 194 -8.83 6.16 -2.39
N ALA A 195 -9.37 7.20 -2.99
CA ALA A 195 -10.80 7.48 -2.94
C ALA A 195 -11.57 6.65 -4.00
N PRO A 196 -12.79 6.12 -3.66
CA PRO A 196 -13.44 6.15 -2.37
C PRO A 196 -12.85 5.13 -1.38
N ALA A 197 -12.74 5.50 -0.11
CA ALA A 197 -12.37 4.60 0.98
C ALA A 197 -13.63 4.11 1.72
N GLY A 198 -13.69 2.82 2.05
CA GLY A 198 -14.88 2.19 2.61
C GLY A 198 -15.36 2.85 3.90
N ALA A 199 -14.46 3.10 4.86
CA ALA A 199 -14.81 3.75 6.13
C ALA A 199 -15.44 5.14 5.95
N ILE A 200 -14.94 5.94 4.99
CA ILE A 200 -15.48 7.27 4.71
C ILE A 200 -16.82 7.17 3.97
N ALA A 201 -16.93 6.26 3.02
CA ALA A 201 -18.17 6.03 2.27
C ALA A 201 -19.32 5.57 3.19
N GLU A 202 -19.03 4.65 4.13
CA GLU A 202 -19.97 4.20 5.14
C GLU A 202 -20.42 5.37 6.05
N LEU A 203 -19.46 6.15 6.56
CA LEU A 203 -19.76 7.28 7.41
C LEU A 203 -20.55 8.36 6.67
N ALA A 204 -20.21 8.65 5.42
CA ALA A 204 -20.92 9.65 4.59
C ALA A 204 -22.39 9.26 4.31
N SER A 205 -22.67 7.95 4.21
CA SER A 205 -24.01 7.43 3.98
C SER A 205 -24.83 7.24 5.25
N SER A 206 -24.21 7.38 6.43
CA SER A 206 -24.84 7.18 7.73
C SER A 206 -25.07 8.51 8.46
N GLY A 207 -26.22 8.65 9.12
CA GLY A 207 -26.50 9.75 10.05
C GLY A 207 -26.54 11.13 9.40
N GLU A 208 -25.88 12.12 10.01
CA GLU A 208 -25.90 13.53 9.61
C GLU A 208 -24.98 13.86 8.41
N GLY A 209 -24.22 12.87 7.92
CA GLY A 209 -23.22 13.03 6.88
C GLY A 209 -21.92 13.65 7.40
N ILE A 210 -21.02 13.94 6.48
CA ILE A 210 -19.68 14.47 6.74
C ILE A 210 -19.41 15.73 5.90
N GLU A 211 -18.36 16.45 6.26
CA GLU A 211 -17.69 17.44 5.42
C GLU A 211 -16.28 16.98 5.13
N LEU A 212 -15.82 17.09 3.88
CA LEU A 212 -14.40 17.04 3.58
C LEU A 212 -13.82 18.44 3.58
N VAL A 213 -12.75 18.63 4.33
CA VAL A 213 -12.10 19.94 4.48
C VAL A 213 -10.96 20.05 3.49
N PRO A 214 -10.85 21.13 2.70
CA PRO A 214 -9.75 21.29 1.75
C PRO A 214 -8.40 21.40 2.45
N ILE A 215 -7.38 20.83 1.82
CA ILE A 215 -5.98 20.90 2.26
C ILE A 215 -5.22 21.68 1.18
N VAL A 216 -5.29 22.99 1.29
CA VAL A 216 -4.77 23.96 0.31
C VAL A 216 -4.25 25.22 1.02
N GLY A 217 -3.64 26.10 0.28
CA GLY A 217 -3.19 27.42 0.75
C GLY A 217 -1.67 27.55 0.81
N PRO A 218 -1.16 28.75 1.18
CA PRO A 218 0.27 29.07 1.15
C PRO A 218 1.13 28.12 1.99
N GLU A 219 0.61 27.63 3.11
CA GLU A 219 1.29 26.67 3.99
C GLU A 219 1.50 25.32 3.29
N ILE A 220 0.48 24.87 2.56
CA ILE A 220 0.52 23.63 1.80
C ILE A 220 1.40 23.78 0.56
N ASP A 221 1.36 24.91 -0.15
CA ASP A 221 2.24 25.19 -1.28
C ASP A 221 3.71 25.19 -0.85
N LYS A 222 3.99 25.79 0.31
CA LYS A 222 5.33 25.73 0.93
C LYS A 222 5.72 24.31 1.28
N LEU A 223 4.85 23.52 1.90
CA LEU A 223 5.10 22.11 2.22
C LEU A 223 5.43 21.33 0.95
N ARG A 224 4.65 21.49 -0.12
CA ARG A 224 4.88 20.83 -1.41
C ARG A 224 6.21 21.22 -2.06
N SER A 225 6.64 22.49 -1.92
CA SER A 225 7.95 22.92 -2.42
C SER A 225 9.13 22.30 -1.67
N GLN A 226 8.92 21.83 -0.45
CA GLN A 226 9.91 21.18 0.39
C GLN A 226 9.85 19.66 0.33
N GLN A 227 8.70 19.11 -0.07
CA GLN A 227 8.41 17.67 -0.10
C GLN A 227 7.78 17.32 -1.47
N GLU A 228 8.61 16.95 -2.43
CA GLU A 228 8.22 16.72 -3.84
C GLU A 228 7.23 15.56 -4.02
N PHE A 229 7.04 14.73 -3.00
CA PHE A 229 6.07 13.64 -3.02
C PHE A 229 4.62 14.13 -3.03
N PHE A 230 4.36 15.32 -2.43
CA PHE A 230 3.02 15.87 -2.38
C PHE A 230 2.66 16.58 -3.67
N THR A 231 1.66 16.06 -4.37
CA THR A 231 1.12 16.63 -5.60
C THR A 231 -0.28 17.18 -5.38
N PRO A 232 -0.71 18.24 -6.12
CA PRO A 232 -2.11 18.67 -6.07
C PRO A 232 -3.03 17.54 -6.48
N ASP A 233 -4.16 17.44 -5.78
CA ASP A 233 -5.19 16.46 -6.07
C ASP A 233 -6.58 17.01 -5.82
N THR A 234 -7.58 16.36 -6.38
CA THR A 234 -8.98 16.73 -6.24
C THR A 234 -9.82 15.47 -5.99
N ILE A 235 -10.55 15.45 -4.88
CA ILE A 235 -11.59 14.44 -4.64
C ILE A 235 -12.85 14.94 -5.35
N ALA A 236 -13.26 14.24 -6.40
CA ALA A 236 -14.37 14.65 -7.25
C ALA A 236 -15.71 14.67 -6.48
N ALA A 237 -16.58 15.58 -6.87
CA ALA A 237 -17.95 15.63 -6.33
C ALA A 237 -18.67 14.28 -6.51
N GLY A 238 -19.39 13.86 -5.47
CA GLY A 238 -20.11 12.58 -5.48
C GLY A 238 -19.26 11.35 -5.24
N THR A 239 -17.95 11.48 -5.02
CA THR A 239 -17.10 10.37 -4.55
C THR A 239 -17.62 9.80 -3.24
N TYR A 240 -18.12 10.65 -2.36
CA TYR A 240 -18.83 10.30 -1.14
C TYR A 240 -20.21 10.95 -1.13
N GLN A 241 -21.20 10.25 -0.58
CA GLN A 241 -22.57 10.73 -0.55
C GLN A 241 -22.68 12.10 0.14
N GLY A 242 -23.27 13.06 -0.56
CA GLY A 242 -23.52 14.40 -0.03
C GLY A 242 -22.28 15.31 0.07
N VAL A 243 -21.14 14.86 -0.46
CA VAL A 243 -19.89 15.61 -0.48
C VAL A 243 -19.64 16.20 -1.87
N GLY A 244 -19.36 17.51 -1.94
CA GLY A 244 -18.94 18.21 -3.15
C GLY A 244 -17.49 17.91 -3.55
N GLU A 245 -17.02 18.62 -4.58
CA GLU A 245 -15.61 18.57 -4.98
C GLU A 245 -14.72 19.22 -3.91
N VAL A 246 -13.59 18.59 -3.60
CA VAL A 246 -12.65 19.06 -2.59
C VAL A 246 -11.22 19.00 -3.09
N ASN A 247 -10.53 20.15 -3.07
CA ASN A 247 -9.11 20.23 -3.40
C ASN A 247 -8.25 19.82 -2.21
N THR A 248 -7.27 19.00 -2.49
CA THR A 248 -6.34 18.45 -1.49
C THR A 248 -4.97 18.21 -2.13
N ILE A 249 -4.13 17.45 -1.45
CA ILE A 249 -2.86 16.93 -1.97
C ILE A 249 -2.88 15.40 -1.90
N SER A 250 -1.99 14.78 -2.66
CA SER A 250 -1.83 13.32 -2.69
C SER A 250 -0.37 12.91 -2.71
N VAL A 251 -0.12 11.67 -2.28
CA VAL A 251 1.10 10.89 -2.51
C VAL A 251 0.78 9.71 -3.41
N ASN A 252 1.76 8.88 -3.78
CA ASN A 252 1.49 7.67 -4.55
C ASN A 252 1.51 6.42 -3.65
N ALA A 253 0.53 5.53 -3.84
CA ALA A 253 0.62 4.16 -3.37
C ALA A 253 1.68 3.40 -4.18
N GLN A 254 2.51 2.65 -3.51
CA GLN A 254 3.52 1.78 -4.10
C GLN A 254 3.40 0.36 -3.55
N LEU A 255 3.66 -0.63 -4.39
CA LEU A 255 3.88 -2.01 -3.99
C LEU A 255 5.39 -2.24 -3.91
N VAL A 256 5.87 -2.56 -2.71
CA VAL A 256 7.31 -2.74 -2.44
C VAL A 256 7.60 -4.13 -1.91
N THR A 257 8.86 -4.55 -2.02
CA THR A 257 9.36 -5.86 -1.59
C THR A 257 10.80 -5.74 -1.11
N SER A 258 11.42 -6.86 -0.72
CA SER A 258 12.83 -6.94 -0.38
C SER A 258 13.68 -7.36 -1.58
N ALA A 259 14.88 -6.79 -1.73
CA ALA A 259 15.89 -7.27 -2.67
C ALA A 259 16.25 -8.75 -2.50
N LYS A 260 15.90 -9.34 -1.35
CA LYS A 260 16.14 -10.76 -1.04
C LYS A 260 15.11 -11.70 -1.67
N GLN A 261 13.99 -11.16 -2.20
CA GLN A 261 13.03 -11.99 -2.92
C GLN A 261 13.67 -12.51 -4.23
N PRO A 262 13.39 -13.76 -4.63
CA PRO A 262 13.93 -14.29 -5.88
C PRO A 262 13.47 -13.46 -7.08
N GLU A 263 14.39 -13.17 -8.00
CA GLU A 263 14.11 -12.39 -9.21
C GLU A 263 12.95 -12.96 -10.02
N GLU A 264 12.93 -14.27 -10.23
CA GLU A 264 11.88 -14.96 -10.98
C GLU A 264 10.50 -14.80 -10.33
N VAL A 265 10.43 -14.86 -9.01
CA VAL A 265 9.16 -14.69 -8.28
C VAL A 265 8.60 -13.29 -8.49
N VAL A 266 9.43 -12.27 -8.33
CA VAL A 266 8.97 -10.88 -8.50
C VAL A 266 8.69 -10.57 -9.97
N TYR A 267 9.43 -11.16 -10.91
CA TYR A 267 9.12 -11.06 -12.34
C TYR A 267 7.73 -11.63 -12.65
N GLU A 268 7.43 -12.85 -12.21
CA GLU A 268 6.12 -13.49 -12.44
C GLU A 268 4.98 -12.75 -11.74
N VAL A 269 5.20 -12.26 -10.52
CA VAL A 269 4.24 -11.39 -9.80
C VAL A 269 3.95 -10.13 -10.61
N THR A 270 4.99 -9.44 -11.10
CA THR A 270 4.84 -8.21 -11.89
C THR A 270 4.11 -8.49 -13.20
N LYS A 271 4.47 -9.54 -13.90
CA LYS A 271 3.83 -9.97 -15.15
C LYS A 271 2.36 -10.32 -14.95
N ALA A 272 2.03 -11.05 -13.89
CA ALA A 272 0.65 -11.41 -13.55
C ALA A 272 -0.20 -10.18 -13.22
N LEU A 273 0.37 -9.18 -12.54
CA LEU A 273 -0.31 -7.94 -12.20
C LEU A 273 -0.81 -7.17 -13.43
N TYR A 274 -0.14 -7.33 -14.58
CA TYR A 274 -0.44 -6.55 -15.80
C TYR A 274 -0.95 -7.38 -16.97
N ASN A 275 -1.47 -8.59 -16.74
CA ASN A 275 -2.15 -9.35 -17.78
C ASN A 275 -3.59 -8.87 -18.00
N ASP A 276 -4.22 -9.30 -19.09
CA ASP A 276 -5.56 -8.84 -19.48
C ASP A 276 -6.67 -9.26 -18.50
N GLU A 277 -6.52 -10.40 -17.83
CA GLU A 277 -7.48 -10.88 -16.84
C GLU A 277 -7.43 -10.01 -15.59
N THR A 278 -6.21 -9.76 -15.09
CA THR A 278 -5.98 -8.85 -13.97
C THR A 278 -6.48 -7.45 -14.27
N ARG A 279 -6.26 -6.96 -15.50
CA ARG A 279 -6.76 -5.65 -15.93
C ARG A 279 -8.27 -5.54 -15.75
N LYS A 280 -9.02 -6.53 -16.23
CA LYS A 280 -10.49 -6.57 -16.11
C LYS A 280 -10.94 -6.60 -14.64
N MET A 281 -10.26 -7.38 -13.82
CA MET A 281 -10.56 -7.49 -12.39
C MET A 281 -10.31 -6.15 -11.66
N LEU A 282 -9.19 -5.50 -11.92
CA LEU A 282 -8.85 -4.21 -11.32
C LEU A 282 -9.80 -3.09 -11.76
N ASP A 283 -10.18 -3.06 -13.06
CA ASP A 283 -11.11 -2.05 -13.60
C ASP A 283 -12.49 -2.10 -12.96
N ASN A 284 -12.94 -3.29 -12.58
CA ASN A 284 -14.27 -3.51 -12.02
C ASN A 284 -14.29 -3.58 -10.49
N GLY A 285 -13.15 -3.84 -9.85
CA GLY A 285 -13.10 -4.12 -8.42
C GLY A 285 -13.01 -2.90 -7.52
N HIS A 286 -12.28 -1.87 -7.95
CA HIS A 286 -12.13 -0.63 -7.22
C HIS A 286 -11.81 0.53 -8.15
N ALA A 287 -12.30 1.75 -7.84
CA ALA A 287 -12.04 2.94 -8.68
C ALA A 287 -10.54 3.18 -8.91
N LYS A 288 -9.70 2.94 -7.90
CA LYS A 288 -8.24 3.06 -8.01
C LYS A 288 -7.58 1.93 -8.82
N GLY A 289 -8.27 0.82 -9.05
CA GLY A 289 -7.79 -0.24 -9.94
C GLY A 289 -7.48 0.25 -11.36
N LYS A 290 -8.24 1.22 -11.85
CA LYS A 290 -8.03 1.83 -13.17
C LYS A 290 -6.68 2.51 -13.34
N PHE A 291 -6.04 2.93 -12.25
CA PHE A 291 -4.73 3.57 -12.26
C PHE A 291 -3.57 2.58 -12.25
N ILE A 292 -3.82 1.31 -11.87
CA ILE A 292 -2.79 0.26 -11.80
C ILE A 292 -2.50 -0.25 -13.21
N THR A 293 -1.72 0.52 -13.97
CA THR A 293 -1.33 0.21 -15.35
C THR A 293 0.19 0.11 -15.49
N ARG A 294 0.67 -0.57 -16.52
CA ARG A 294 2.11 -0.70 -16.79
C ARG A 294 2.78 0.66 -16.93
N GLU A 295 2.11 1.60 -17.61
CA GLU A 295 2.60 2.94 -17.89
C GLU A 295 2.69 3.80 -16.62
N ASN A 296 1.81 3.58 -15.65
CA ASN A 296 1.85 4.27 -14.37
C ASN A 296 2.83 3.62 -13.38
N ALA A 297 3.07 2.33 -13.52
CA ALA A 297 3.92 1.55 -12.61
C ALA A 297 5.35 2.09 -12.49
N VAL A 298 5.85 2.69 -13.55
CA VAL A 298 7.23 3.22 -13.60
C VAL A 298 7.34 4.72 -13.31
N LYS A 299 6.20 5.40 -13.10
CA LYS A 299 6.17 6.83 -12.79
C LYS A 299 6.31 7.07 -11.30
N GLY A 300 7.04 8.13 -10.91
CA GLY A 300 7.18 8.52 -9.50
C GLY A 300 7.83 7.43 -8.63
N ALA A 301 8.72 6.63 -9.21
CA ALA A 301 9.52 5.67 -8.47
C ALA A 301 10.37 6.40 -7.42
N SER A 302 10.10 6.12 -6.15
CA SER A 302 10.80 6.76 -5.03
C SER A 302 12.04 5.99 -4.57
N ILE A 303 12.14 4.71 -4.94
CA ILE A 303 13.22 3.79 -4.61
C ILE A 303 13.56 2.91 -5.82
N PRO A 304 14.72 2.23 -5.85
CA PRO A 304 15.10 1.34 -6.95
C PRO A 304 14.09 0.22 -7.16
N PHE A 305 13.86 -0.16 -8.41
CA PHE A 305 13.07 -1.34 -8.75
C PHE A 305 13.74 -2.64 -8.27
N HIS A 306 12.90 -3.64 -7.99
CA HIS A 306 13.39 -5.00 -7.84
C HIS A 306 13.85 -5.55 -9.20
N PRO A 307 14.97 -6.31 -9.28
CA PRO A 307 15.48 -6.82 -10.57
C PRO A 307 14.43 -7.54 -11.41
N GLY A 308 13.55 -8.33 -10.79
CA GLY A 308 12.46 -9.03 -11.51
C GLY A 308 11.42 -8.07 -12.09
N ALA A 309 11.06 -7.01 -11.36
CA ALA A 309 10.14 -5.98 -11.87
C ALA A 309 10.81 -5.15 -12.97
N GLU A 310 12.05 -4.75 -12.78
CA GLU A 310 12.84 -4.01 -13.77
C GLU A 310 12.96 -4.76 -15.08
N LYS A 311 13.27 -6.07 -15.02
CA LYS A 311 13.32 -6.96 -16.18
C LYS A 311 12.02 -6.94 -16.96
N PHE A 312 10.88 -7.12 -16.28
CA PHE A 312 9.56 -7.05 -16.92
C PHE A 312 9.31 -5.70 -17.60
N TYR A 313 9.63 -4.58 -16.95
CA TYR A 313 9.40 -3.26 -17.54
C TYR A 313 10.36 -2.93 -18.70
N LYS A 314 11.59 -3.46 -18.69
CA LYS A 314 12.51 -3.37 -19.84
C LYS A 314 11.99 -4.17 -21.03
N GLU A 315 11.52 -5.41 -20.82
CA GLU A 315 10.89 -6.23 -21.86
C GLU A 315 9.63 -5.57 -22.44
N ALA A 316 8.89 -4.83 -21.61
CA ALA A 316 7.71 -4.06 -22.04
C ALA A 316 8.06 -2.72 -22.69
N GLY A 317 9.36 -2.33 -22.78
CA GLY A 317 9.82 -1.07 -23.38
C GLY A 317 9.51 0.18 -22.52
N LEU A 318 9.24 0.01 -21.22
CA LEU A 318 8.89 1.09 -20.30
C LEU A 318 10.11 1.63 -19.52
N LEU A 319 11.16 0.85 -19.41
CA LEU A 319 12.47 1.23 -18.87
C LEU A 319 13.57 0.96 -19.92
N LYS A 320 14.69 1.69 -19.80
CA LYS A 320 15.89 1.54 -20.67
C LYS A 320 16.84 0.47 -20.14
#